data_2d925bf4de723ad18915755ad2b0de55
#
_entry.id   2d925bf4de723ad18915755ad2b0de55
#
_cell.length_a   1.000
_cell.length_b   1.000
_cell.length_c   1.000
_cell.angle_alpha   90.00
_cell.angle_beta   90.00
_cell.angle_gamma   90.00
#
_symmetry.space_group_name_H-M   'P 1'
#
loop_
_entity.id
_entity.type
_entity.pdbx_description
1 polymer ?
#
loop_
_entity_poly.entity_id
_entity_poly.type
_entity_poly.pdbx_seq_one_letter_code
_entity_poly.pdbx_strand_id
1 'polypeptide(L)'
;MNIAIVGAGRAGTSFATALTEVGHDAQLIHHDELERVGQSDVVLLCVPDDEIAHVSQALEPRDSRVVIHVAGSRGLSEVANHPRAGFMHPLAMLSTSELGARRLHGATFSVGGDDVTAELVASLKGRAIRLSDAQRVTYHATATVAANHLVALMGHVEVLAESAGLSFRDFVPLIEQALSDAVAMGAQRALTGPASRADMATIDAHLAAIPESERSTYVALANAAFELAEARRLASAP
;
A
#
# COMPACT_ATOMS: atom_id res chain seq x y z
N MET A 1 -14.62 -10.41 -19.47
CA MET A 1 -13.97 -11.64 -18.98
C MET A 1 -14.80 -12.19 -17.85
N ASN A 2 -14.83 -13.52 -17.70
CA ASN A 2 -15.38 -14.20 -16.54
C ASN A 2 -14.24 -14.36 -15.49
N ILE A 3 -14.41 -13.75 -14.33
CA ILE A 3 -13.35 -13.63 -13.30
C ILE A 3 -13.83 -14.25 -12.00
N ALA A 4 -13.14 -15.29 -11.53
CA ALA A 4 -13.33 -15.83 -10.19
C ALA A 4 -12.38 -15.11 -9.22
N ILE A 5 -12.91 -14.49 -8.18
CA ILE A 5 -12.14 -13.81 -7.15
C ILE A 5 -12.16 -14.66 -5.90
N VAL A 6 -11.04 -15.29 -5.59
CA VAL A 6 -10.90 -16.19 -4.44
C VAL A 6 -10.44 -15.41 -3.22
N GLY A 7 -11.27 -15.42 -2.17
CA GLY A 7 -11.04 -14.70 -0.91
C GLY A 7 -12.01 -13.53 -0.71
N ALA A 8 -12.95 -13.71 0.24
CA ALA A 8 -14.03 -12.75 0.53
C ALA A 8 -13.63 -11.64 1.52
N GLY A 9 -12.34 -11.35 1.66
CA GLY A 9 -11.83 -10.26 2.48
C GLY A 9 -11.99 -8.88 1.83
N ARG A 10 -11.42 -7.85 2.46
CA ARG A 10 -11.48 -6.46 1.97
C ARG A 10 -10.95 -6.31 0.54
N ALA A 11 -9.86 -6.97 0.19
CA ALA A 11 -9.30 -6.93 -1.16
C ALA A 11 -10.24 -7.58 -2.18
N GLY A 12 -10.66 -8.83 -1.92
CA GLY A 12 -11.53 -9.56 -2.85
C GLY A 12 -12.85 -8.86 -3.10
N THR A 13 -13.52 -8.37 -2.06
CA THR A 13 -14.77 -7.61 -2.23
C THR A 13 -14.57 -6.29 -2.97
N SER A 14 -13.44 -5.59 -2.76
CA SER A 14 -13.10 -4.37 -3.50
C SER A 14 -12.89 -4.66 -4.99
N PHE A 15 -12.13 -5.72 -5.33
CA PHE A 15 -11.90 -6.13 -6.70
C PHE A 15 -13.18 -6.61 -7.38
N ALA A 16 -14.01 -7.40 -6.70
CA ALA A 16 -15.28 -7.88 -7.23
C ALA A 16 -16.17 -6.71 -7.64
N THR A 17 -16.33 -5.73 -6.76
CA THR A 17 -17.12 -4.52 -7.05
C THR A 17 -16.53 -3.73 -8.21
N ALA A 18 -15.24 -3.37 -8.13
CA ALA A 18 -14.61 -2.53 -9.14
C ALA A 18 -14.59 -3.17 -10.54
N LEU A 19 -14.32 -4.48 -10.63
CA LEU A 19 -14.28 -5.18 -11.90
C LEU A 19 -15.69 -5.37 -12.50
N THR A 20 -16.71 -5.57 -11.66
CA THR A 20 -18.11 -5.61 -12.11
C THR A 20 -18.55 -4.25 -12.66
N GLU A 21 -18.19 -3.15 -12.00
CA GLU A 21 -18.50 -1.77 -12.43
C GLU A 21 -17.93 -1.44 -13.83
N VAL A 22 -16.83 -2.07 -14.23
CA VAL A 22 -16.23 -1.88 -15.57
C VAL A 22 -16.64 -2.97 -16.59
N GLY A 23 -17.64 -3.79 -16.26
CA GLY A 23 -18.28 -4.71 -17.19
C GLY A 23 -17.66 -6.10 -17.28
N HIS A 24 -16.84 -6.51 -16.30
CA HIS A 24 -16.43 -7.91 -16.16
C HIS A 24 -17.51 -8.71 -15.41
N ASP A 25 -17.63 -10.00 -15.70
CA ASP A 25 -18.41 -10.94 -14.88
C ASP A 25 -17.51 -11.43 -13.74
N ALA A 26 -17.51 -10.69 -12.63
CA ALA A 26 -16.63 -10.92 -11.49
C ALA A 26 -17.41 -11.57 -10.34
N GLN A 27 -17.07 -12.81 -10.01
CA GLN A 27 -17.72 -13.59 -8.97
C GLN A 27 -16.81 -13.80 -7.76
N LEU A 28 -17.29 -13.43 -6.58
CA LEU A 28 -16.58 -13.65 -5.32
C LEU A 28 -16.78 -15.10 -4.86
N ILE A 29 -15.66 -15.79 -4.59
CA ILE A 29 -15.62 -17.20 -4.19
C ILE A 29 -14.90 -17.31 -2.85
N HIS A 30 -15.44 -18.08 -1.93
CA HIS A 30 -14.76 -18.40 -0.68
C HIS A 30 -13.58 -19.35 -0.96
N HIS A 31 -12.51 -19.24 -0.18
CA HIS A 31 -11.28 -20.04 -0.42
C HIS A 31 -11.49 -21.56 -0.22
N ASP A 32 -12.54 -21.97 0.45
CA ASP A 32 -12.97 -23.38 0.66
C ASP A 32 -13.98 -23.89 -0.40
N GLU A 33 -14.38 -23.02 -1.36
CA GLU A 33 -15.33 -23.34 -2.43
C GLU A 33 -14.65 -23.30 -3.82
N LEU A 34 -13.40 -23.78 -3.93
CA LEU A 34 -12.61 -23.68 -5.16
C LEU A 34 -13.22 -24.41 -6.37
N GLU A 35 -14.11 -25.38 -6.15
CA GLU A 35 -14.86 -26.02 -7.23
C GLU A 35 -15.76 -25.03 -8.00
N ARG A 36 -16.16 -23.92 -7.38
CA ARG A 36 -16.97 -22.85 -8.01
C ARG A 36 -16.17 -21.98 -8.98
N VAL A 37 -14.84 -22.08 -8.99
CA VAL A 37 -13.98 -21.39 -9.98
C VAL A 37 -14.35 -21.81 -11.42
N GLY A 38 -14.80 -23.05 -11.61
CA GLY A 38 -15.41 -23.52 -12.86
C GLY A 38 -14.57 -23.27 -14.12
N GLN A 39 -15.16 -22.57 -15.08
CA GLN A 39 -14.55 -22.25 -16.38
C GLN A 39 -14.12 -20.76 -16.49
N SER A 40 -13.81 -20.12 -15.36
CA SER A 40 -13.34 -18.72 -15.37
C SER A 40 -12.12 -18.52 -16.24
N ASP A 41 -12.08 -17.41 -17.00
CA ASP A 41 -10.93 -16.99 -17.81
C ASP A 41 -9.76 -16.56 -16.90
N VAL A 42 -10.10 -15.93 -15.78
CA VAL A 42 -9.16 -15.40 -14.79
C VAL A 42 -9.54 -15.86 -13.39
N VAL A 43 -8.54 -16.27 -12.61
CA VAL A 43 -8.68 -16.45 -11.16
C VAL A 43 -7.81 -15.41 -10.46
N LEU A 44 -8.44 -14.55 -9.66
CA LEU A 44 -7.76 -13.52 -8.87
C LEU A 44 -7.69 -13.97 -7.41
N LEU A 45 -6.49 -14.28 -6.92
CA LEU A 45 -6.24 -14.72 -5.54
C LEU A 45 -6.10 -13.50 -4.61
N CYS A 46 -7.12 -13.28 -3.79
CA CYS A 46 -7.23 -12.22 -2.79
C CYS A 46 -7.19 -12.79 -1.36
N VAL A 47 -6.38 -13.82 -1.15
CA VAL A 47 -6.14 -14.49 0.13
C VAL A 47 -4.92 -13.90 0.84
N PRO A 48 -4.67 -14.20 2.14
CA PRO A 48 -3.43 -13.84 2.82
C PRO A 48 -2.19 -14.29 2.05
N ASP A 49 -1.10 -13.53 2.14
CA ASP A 49 0.12 -13.74 1.35
C ASP A 49 0.74 -15.13 1.54
N ASP A 50 0.64 -15.71 2.74
CA ASP A 50 1.12 -17.04 3.11
C ASP A 50 0.22 -18.17 2.59
N GLU A 51 -1.02 -17.89 2.22
CA GLU A 51 -1.98 -18.86 1.69
C GLU A 51 -1.97 -18.93 0.15
N ILE A 52 -1.33 -17.97 -0.55
CA ILE A 52 -1.39 -17.87 -2.01
C ILE A 52 -0.89 -19.16 -2.67
N ALA A 53 0.27 -19.66 -2.29
CA ALA A 53 0.85 -20.86 -2.87
C ALA A 53 -0.03 -22.10 -2.61
N HIS A 54 -0.60 -22.22 -1.41
CA HIS A 54 -1.48 -23.32 -1.05
C HIS A 54 -2.77 -23.30 -1.90
N VAL A 55 -3.44 -22.16 -1.99
CA VAL A 55 -4.66 -22.03 -2.80
C VAL A 55 -4.36 -22.20 -4.30
N SER A 56 -3.23 -21.69 -4.77
CA SER A 56 -2.77 -21.88 -6.14
C SER A 56 -2.57 -23.37 -6.48
N GLN A 57 -1.96 -24.14 -5.60
CA GLN A 57 -1.75 -25.58 -5.79
C GLN A 57 -3.04 -26.39 -5.79
N ALA A 58 -4.07 -25.94 -5.11
CA ALA A 58 -5.39 -26.59 -5.09
C ALA A 58 -6.21 -26.34 -6.37
N LEU A 59 -5.79 -25.38 -7.22
CA LEU A 59 -6.42 -25.10 -8.50
C LEU A 59 -5.82 -25.97 -9.61
N GLU A 60 -6.67 -26.59 -10.41
CA GLU A 60 -6.22 -27.33 -11.60
C GLU A 60 -5.59 -26.39 -12.64
N PRO A 61 -4.34 -26.62 -13.09
CA PRO A 61 -3.70 -25.84 -14.13
C PRO A 61 -4.41 -25.99 -15.48
N ARG A 62 -4.62 -24.87 -16.20
CA ARG A 62 -5.28 -24.84 -17.52
C ARG A 62 -4.68 -23.77 -18.41
N ASP A 63 -4.42 -24.08 -19.67
CA ASP A 63 -3.88 -23.13 -20.66
C ASP A 63 -4.86 -21.99 -20.98
N SER A 64 -6.16 -22.23 -20.83
CA SER A 64 -7.21 -21.22 -21.05
C SER A 64 -7.42 -20.25 -19.90
N ARG A 65 -6.76 -20.47 -18.75
CA ARG A 65 -6.97 -19.70 -17.50
C ARG A 65 -5.71 -18.99 -17.07
N VAL A 66 -5.84 -17.72 -16.69
CA VAL A 66 -4.78 -16.96 -16.02
C VAL A 66 -5.02 -16.97 -14.51
N VAL A 67 -4.00 -17.34 -13.72
CA VAL A 67 -4.05 -17.24 -12.26
C VAL A 67 -3.19 -16.07 -11.80
N ILE A 68 -3.81 -15.14 -11.09
CA ILE A 68 -3.22 -13.85 -10.68
C ILE A 68 -3.34 -13.71 -9.18
N HIS A 69 -2.28 -13.30 -8.47
CA HIS A 69 -2.38 -12.87 -7.07
C HIS A 69 -2.23 -11.35 -6.93
N VAL A 70 -2.72 -10.81 -5.79
CA VAL A 70 -2.70 -9.35 -5.53
C VAL A 70 -1.67 -8.93 -4.46
N ALA A 71 -0.82 -9.84 -4.01
CA ALA A 71 0.19 -9.54 -2.99
C ALA A 71 1.29 -8.61 -3.52
N GLY A 72 1.68 -7.63 -2.69
CA GLY A 72 2.70 -6.65 -3.06
C GLY A 72 4.14 -7.16 -2.95
N SER A 73 4.41 -8.02 -1.96
CA SER A 73 5.75 -8.54 -1.66
C SER A 73 6.07 -9.87 -2.36
N ARG A 74 5.05 -10.63 -2.81
CA ARG A 74 5.18 -11.96 -3.39
C ARG A 74 5.44 -11.91 -4.90
N GLY A 75 6.28 -12.83 -5.41
CA GLY A 75 6.63 -12.95 -6.83
C GLY A 75 5.75 -13.95 -7.59
N LEU A 76 6.07 -14.15 -8.86
CA LEU A 76 5.41 -15.13 -9.73
C LEU A 76 5.57 -16.57 -9.24
N SER A 77 6.59 -16.87 -8.43
CA SER A 77 6.83 -18.20 -7.84
C SER A 77 5.61 -18.75 -7.09
N GLU A 78 4.78 -17.90 -6.50
CA GLU A 78 3.59 -18.30 -5.74
C GLU A 78 2.52 -18.99 -6.62
N VAL A 79 2.51 -18.69 -7.91
CA VAL A 79 1.53 -19.19 -8.90
C VAL A 79 2.21 -19.90 -10.10
N ALA A 80 3.49 -20.30 -9.96
CA ALA A 80 4.30 -20.87 -11.04
C ALA A 80 3.83 -22.25 -11.50
N ASN A 81 2.95 -22.92 -10.77
CA ASN A 81 2.30 -24.17 -11.17
C ASN A 81 1.28 -24.00 -12.30
N HIS A 82 0.92 -22.76 -12.68
CA HIS A 82 -0.02 -22.47 -13.76
C HIS A 82 0.70 -22.04 -15.04
N PRO A 83 0.28 -22.52 -16.23
CA PRO A 83 0.89 -22.14 -17.52
C PRO A 83 0.78 -20.64 -17.80
N ARG A 84 -0.29 -20.01 -17.32
CA ARG A 84 -0.54 -18.58 -17.42
C ARG A 84 -0.69 -18.00 -16.03
N ALA A 85 0.32 -17.28 -15.58
CA ALA A 85 0.43 -16.78 -14.22
C ALA A 85 0.75 -15.28 -14.20
N GLY A 86 0.26 -14.58 -13.20
CA GLY A 86 0.51 -13.14 -13.04
C GLY A 86 0.37 -12.64 -11.61
N PHE A 87 0.72 -11.39 -11.43
CA PHE A 87 0.39 -10.64 -10.23
C PHE A 87 -0.06 -9.23 -10.60
N MET A 88 -0.95 -8.65 -9.77
CA MET A 88 -1.37 -7.25 -9.87
C MET A 88 -1.63 -6.67 -8.47
N HIS A 89 -0.73 -5.83 -7.98
CA HIS A 89 -0.84 -5.22 -6.66
C HIS A 89 -1.16 -3.73 -6.77
N PRO A 90 -2.32 -3.26 -6.24
CA PRO A 90 -2.70 -1.86 -6.26
C PRO A 90 -1.92 -1.05 -5.22
N LEU A 91 -1.42 0.14 -5.59
CA LEU A 91 -0.97 1.16 -4.64
C LEU A 91 -2.20 1.90 -4.10
N ALA A 92 -3.02 1.20 -3.34
CA ALA A 92 -4.26 1.72 -2.77
C ALA A 92 -4.56 1.05 -1.42
N MET A 93 -5.04 1.85 -0.48
CA MET A 93 -5.52 1.32 0.81
C MET A 93 -6.93 0.76 0.67
N LEU A 94 -7.09 -0.55 0.77
CA LEU A 94 -8.38 -1.23 0.72
C LEU A 94 -8.98 -1.35 2.14
N SER A 95 -9.26 -0.21 2.78
CA SER A 95 -9.69 -0.13 4.19
C SER A 95 -11.07 -0.72 4.42
N THR A 96 -12.02 -0.46 3.50
CA THR A 96 -13.34 -1.08 3.42
C THR A 96 -13.59 -1.51 1.99
N SER A 97 -14.56 -2.40 1.77
CA SER A 97 -14.90 -2.86 0.41
C SER A 97 -15.33 -1.71 -0.51
N GLU A 98 -16.18 -0.81 -0.04
CA GLU A 98 -16.69 0.32 -0.81
C GLU A 98 -15.59 1.34 -1.16
N LEU A 99 -14.82 1.80 -0.16
CA LEU A 99 -13.70 2.71 -0.40
C LEU A 99 -12.62 2.06 -1.23
N GLY A 100 -12.37 0.76 -1.03
CA GLY A 100 -11.40 0.00 -1.79
C GLY A 100 -11.76 -0.07 -3.26
N ALA A 101 -13.01 -0.39 -3.59
CA ALA A 101 -13.47 -0.41 -4.98
C ALA A 101 -13.25 0.94 -5.68
N ARG A 102 -13.68 2.04 -5.06
CA ARG A 102 -13.44 3.38 -5.59
C ARG A 102 -11.97 3.69 -5.83
N ARG A 103 -11.09 3.28 -4.89
CA ARG A 103 -9.64 3.53 -4.96
C ARG A 103 -8.92 2.69 -5.99
N LEU A 104 -9.48 1.56 -6.42
CA LEU A 104 -8.93 0.75 -7.50
C LEU A 104 -9.05 1.45 -8.86
N HIS A 105 -10.09 2.27 -9.08
CA HIS A 105 -10.23 3.06 -10.31
C HIS A 105 -9.15 4.14 -10.38
N GLY A 106 -8.39 4.15 -11.49
CA GLY A 106 -7.31 5.11 -11.71
C GLY A 106 -6.04 4.87 -10.89
N ALA A 107 -6.00 3.82 -10.05
CA ALA A 107 -4.84 3.53 -9.22
C ALA A 107 -3.61 3.12 -10.05
N THR A 108 -2.44 3.24 -9.43
CA THR A 108 -1.23 2.61 -9.95
C THR A 108 -1.15 1.17 -9.44
N PHE A 109 -0.79 0.25 -10.33
CA PHE A 109 -0.61 -1.17 -10.00
C PHE A 109 0.79 -1.62 -10.38
N SER A 110 1.45 -2.38 -9.52
CA SER A 110 2.57 -3.20 -9.96
C SER A 110 2.03 -4.47 -10.60
N VAL A 111 2.52 -4.81 -11.80
CA VAL A 111 2.06 -5.97 -12.56
C VAL A 111 3.25 -6.79 -13.07
N GLY A 112 3.01 -8.08 -13.30
CA GLY A 112 3.95 -8.96 -13.96
C GLY A 112 3.32 -10.28 -14.35
N GLY A 113 4.05 -11.06 -15.15
CA GLY A 113 3.55 -12.31 -15.74
C GLY A 113 2.69 -12.04 -16.98
N ASP A 114 1.55 -12.73 -17.07
CA ASP A 114 0.63 -12.70 -18.21
C ASP A 114 0.09 -11.28 -18.47
N ASP A 115 -0.08 -10.92 -19.75
CA ASP A 115 -0.51 -9.58 -20.16
C ASP A 115 -1.94 -9.23 -19.72
N VAL A 116 -2.77 -10.21 -19.41
CA VAL A 116 -4.11 -10.02 -18.83
C VAL A 116 -4.05 -9.17 -17.55
N THR A 117 -2.95 -9.21 -16.80
CA THR A 117 -2.76 -8.33 -15.63
C THR A 117 -2.83 -6.84 -16.02
N ALA A 118 -2.17 -6.46 -17.11
CA ALA A 118 -2.18 -5.08 -17.60
C ALA A 118 -3.54 -4.71 -18.25
N GLU A 119 -4.21 -5.66 -18.89
CA GLU A 119 -5.56 -5.46 -19.45
C GLU A 119 -6.58 -5.17 -18.34
N LEU A 120 -6.54 -5.93 -17.24
CA LEU A 120 -7.40 -5.69 -16.08
C LEU A 120 -7.15 -4.32 -15.45
N VAL A 121 -5.88 -3.92 -15.32
CA VAL A 121 -5.52 -2.57 -14.83
C VAL A 121 -6.05 -1.49 -15.77
N ALA A 122 -5.93 -1.68 -17.08
CA ALA A 122 -6.44 -0.73 -18.07
C ALA A 122 -7.96 -0.60 -18.01
N SER A 123 -8.70 -1.71 -17.80
CA SER A 123 -10.16 -1.66 -17.63
C SER A 123 -10.59 -0.81 -16.43
N LEU A 124 -9.81 -0.83 -15.34
CA LEU A 124 -9.99 0.04 -14.19
C LEU A 124 -9.49 1.49 -14.40
N LYS A 125 -9.06 1.85 -15.62
CA LYS A 125 -8.41 3.13 -15.94
C LYS A 125 -7.15 3.39 -15.09
N GLY A 126 -6.53 2.32 -14.59
CA GLY A 126 -5.33 2.36 -13.77
C GLY A 126 -4.05 2.48 -14.60
N ARG A 127 -2.94 2.70 -13.91
CA ARG A 127 -1.60 2.75 -14.49
C ARG A 127 -0.81 1.51 -14.07
N ALA A 128 -0.46 0.66 -15.04
CA ALA A 128 0.40 -0.49 -14.80
C ALA A 128 1.89 -0.09 -14.78
N ILE A 129 2.64 -0.55 -13.77
CA ILE A 129 4.09 -0.49 -13.71
C ILE A 129 4.65 -1.91 -13.62
N ARG A 130 5.62 -2.24 -14.47
CA ARG A 130 6.29 -3.54 -14.42
C ARG A 130 7.50 -3.44 -13.51
N LEU A 131 7.62 -4.38 -12.57
CA LEU A 131 8.75 -4.48 -11.64
C LEU A 131 9.45 -5.82 -11.80
N SER A 132 10.78 -5.81 -11.69
CA SER A 132 11.56 -7.02 -11.51
C SER A 132 11.39 -7.56 -10.07
N ASP A 133 11.66 -8.83 -9.86
CA ASP A 133 11.60 -9.43 -8.51
C ASP A 133 12.55 -8.73 -7.54
N ALA A 134 13.72 -8.27 -7.99
CA ALA A 134 14.66 -7.50 -7.18
C ALA A 134 14.10 -6.16 -6.67
N GLN A 135 13.17 -5.55 -7.40
CA GLN A 135 12.56 -4.27 -7.02
C GLN A 135 11.34 -4.44 -6.11
N ARG A 136 10.71 -5.61 -6.09
CA ARG A 136 9.43 -5.83 -5.41
C ARG A 136 9.48 -5.58 -3.91
N VAL A 137 10.50 -6.09 -3.22
CA VAL A 137 10.63 -5.93 -1.77
C VAL A 137 10.75 -4.46 -1.40
N THR A 138 11.62 -3.72 -2.10
CA THR A 138 11.79 -2.27 -1.88
C THR A 138 10.52 -1.49 -2.24
N TYR A 139 9.86 -1.85 -3.36
CA TYR A 139 8.57 -1.28 -3.73
C TYR A 139 7.52 -1.47 -2.64
N HIS A 140 7.37 -2.69 -2.13
CA HIS A 140 6.38 -2.97 -1.09
C HIS A 140 6.72 -2.28 0.24
N ALA A 141 8.00 -2.25 0.62
CA ALA A 141 8.46 -1.48 1.78
C ALA A 141 8.13 0.01 1.63
N THR A 142 8.34 0.59 0.43
CA THR A 142 7.97 1.98 0.14
C THR A 142 6.47 2.20 0.28
N ALA A 143 5.63 1.29 -0.25
CA ALA A 143 4.18 1.37 -0.09
C ALA A 143 3.76 1.28 1.39
N THR A 144 4.42 0.42 2.17
CA THR A 144 4.19 0.29 3.62
C THR A 144 4.52 1.59 4.35
N VAL A 145 5.66 2.21 4.03
CA VAL A 145 6.03 3.51 4.61
C VAL A 145 5.02 4.59 4.23
N ALA A 146 4.64 4.67 2.95
CA ALA A 146 3.73 5.70 2.45
C ALA A 146 2.30 5.58 3.00
N ALA A 147 1.88 4.41 3.44
CA ALA A 147 0.53 4.17 3.95
C ALA A 147 0.52 3.77 5.44
N ASN A 148 1.07 2.61 5.78
CA ASN A 148 0.95 2.05 7.13
C ASN A 148 1.74 2.85 8.16
N HIS A 149 2.99 3.25 7.85
CA HIS A 149 3.78 4.07 8.77
C HIS A 149 3.21 5.47 8.92
N LEU A 150 2.61 6.04 7.85
CA LEU A 150 1.88 7.31 7.98
C LEU A 150 0.69 7.18 8.94
N VAL A 151 -0.09 6.10 8.86
CA VAL A 151 -1.18 5.85 9.82
C VAL A 151 -0.65 5.64 11.24
N ALA A 152 0.47 4.93 11.41
CA ALA A 152 1.11 4.77 12.71
C ALA A 152 1.61 6.11 13.27
N LEU A 153 2.14 7.01 12.42
CA LEU A 153 2.49 8.38 12.80
C LEU A 153 1.27 9.18 13.27
N MET A 154 0.11 9.00 12.63
CA MET A 154 -1.13 9.66 13.10
C MET A 154 -1.53 9.15 14.50
N GLY A 155 -1.37 7.85 14.78
CA GLY A 155 -1.57 7.32 16.13
C GLY A 155 -0.61 7.93 17.17
N HIS A 156 0.67 8.13 16.79
CA HIS A 156 1.63 8.83 17.64
C HIS A 156 1.21 10.28 17.94
N VAL A 157 0.73 11.02 16.92
CA VAL A 157 0.19 12.37 17.11
C VAL A 157 -1.03 12.37 18.03
N GLU A 158 -1.92 11.37 17.93
CA GLU A 158 -3.11 11.24 18.77
C GLU A 158 -2.73 11.10 20.25
N VAL A 159 -1.79 10.19 20.58
CA VAL A 159 -1.31 10.01 21.95
C VAL A 159 -0.64 11.28 22.51
N LEU A 160 0.18 11.96 21.69
CA LEU A 160 0.82 13.22 22.12
C LEU A 160 -0.18 14.34 22.32
N ALA A 161 -1.18 14.48 21.48
CA ALA A 161 -2.24 15.47 21.62
C ALA A 161 -3.02 15.25 22.91
N GLU A 162 -3.44 14.02 23.19
CA GLU A 162 -4.14 13.66 24.42
C GLU A 162 -3.30 13.96 25.68
N SER A 163 -1.99 13.68 25.65
CA SER A 163 -1.09 13.98 26.76
C SER A 163 -0.96 15.47 27.06
N ALA A 164 -1.22 16.31 26.07
CA ALA A 164 -1.29 17.78 26.20
C ALA A 164 -2.71 18.32 26.51
N GLY A 165 -3.71 17.44 26.67
CA GLY A 165 -5.11 17.82 26.89
C GLY A 165 -5.80 18.35 25.63
N LEU A 166 -5.31 18.02 24.43
CA LEU A 166 -5.81 18.46 23.14
C LEU A 166 -6.41 17.29 22.37
N SER A 167 -7.17 17.60 21.32
CA SER A 167 -7.72 16.60 20.41
C SER A 167 -6.82 16.41 19.19
N PHE A 168 -6.72 15.18 18.67
CA PHE A 168 -6.12 14.93 17.37
C PHE A 168 -6.64 15.87 16.26
N ARG A 169 -7.93 16.20 16.31
CA ARG A 169 -8.59 17.09 15.33
C ARG A 169 -7.98 18.48 15.27
N ASP A 170 -7.41 18.96 16.38
CA ASP A 170 -6.77 20.29 16.43
C ASP A 170 -5.50 20.34 15.57
N PHE A 171 -4.88 19.18 15.31
CA PHE A 171 -3.67 19.03 14.51
C PHE A 171 -3.93 18.67 13.04
N VAL A 172 -5.15 18.26 12.66
CA VAL A 172 -5.48 17.86 11.28
C VAL A 172 -5.11 18.93 10.25
N PRO A 173 -5.43 20.23 10.42
CA PRO A 173 -5.03 21.24 9.44
C PRO A 173 -3.50 21.36 9.26
N LEU A 174 -2.72 21.19 10.34
CA LEU A 174 -1.26 21.19 10.27
C LEU A 174 -0.70 19.97 9.52
N ILE A 175 -1.31 18.80 9.77
CA ILE A 175 -0.93 17.54 9.09
C ILE A 175 -1.18 17.66 7.58
N GLU A 176 -2.35 18.18 7.19
CA GLU A 176 -2.71 18.37 5.77
C GLU A 176 -1.76 19.37 5.07
N GLN A 177 -1.40 20.48 5.75
CA GLN A 177 -0.44 21.45 5.24
C GLN A 177 0.95 20.81 5.05
N ALA A 178 1.45 20.08 6.06
CA ALA A 178 2.75 19.43 5.99
C ALA A 178 2.83 18.40 4.85
N LEU A 179 1.76 17.62 4.64
CA LEU A 179 1.66 16.67 3.53
C LEU A 179 1.62 17.40 2.18
N SER A 180 0.80 18.44 2.06
CA SER A 180 0.68 19.26 0.85
C SER A 180 2.03 19.88 0.46
N ASP A 181 2.75 20.46 1.41
CA ASP A 181 4.04 21.08 1.20
C ASP A 181 5.10 20.03 0.79
N ALA A 182 5.12 18.87 1.46
CA ALA A 182 6.02 17.79 1.10
C ALA A 182 5.78 17.26 -0.33
N VAL A 183 4.53 17.17 -0.75
CA VAL A 183 4.16 16.76 -2.13
C VAL A 183 4.53 17.85 -3.14
N ALA A 184 4.27 19.11 -2.83
CA ALA A 184 4.48 20.22 -3.76
C ALA A 184 5.97 20.57 -3.98
N MET A 185 6.78 20.56 -2.92
CA MET A 185 8.16 21.06 -2.99
C MET A 185 9.24 20.02 -2.61
N GLY A 186 8.82 18.81 -2.18
CA GLY A 186 9.71 17.75 -1.69
C GLY A 186 10.05 17.90 -0.19
N ALA A 187 10.29 16.76 0.47
CA ALA A 187 10.46 16.69 1.93
C ALA A 187 11.59 17.60 2.46
N GLN A 188 12.73 17.69 1.76
CA GLN A 188 13.85 18.53 2.19
C GLN A 188 13.50 20.02 2.28
N ARG A 189 12.70 20.54 1.32
CA ARG A 189 12.30 21.95 1.30
C ARG A 189 11.11 22.24 2.19
N ALA A 190 10.21 21.28 2.35
CA ALA A 190 9.05 21.38 3.23
C ALA A 190 9.43 21.33 4.72
N LEU A 191 10.60 20.77 5.06
CA LEU A 191 11.02 20.63 6.46
C LEU A 191 11.23 22.00 7.12
N THR A 192 10.51 22.18 8.23
CA THR A 192 10.62 23.33 9.16
C THR A 192 10.88 22.83 10.59
N GLY A 193 10.74 23.68 11.59
CA GLY A 193 10.80 23.31 13.01
C GLY A 193 12.24 23.18 13.56
N PRO A 194 12.40 22.64 14.79
CA PRO A 194 13.68 22.66 15.52
C PRO A 194 14.78 21.85 14.83
N ALA A 195 14.48 20.68 14.25
CA ALA A 195 15.47 19.87 13.55
C ALA A 195 16.08 20.61 12.34
N SER A 196 15.28 21.40 11.61
CA SER A 196 15.77 22.18 10.46
C SER A 196 16.80 23.25 10.84
N ARG A 197 16.83 23.68 12.10
CA ARG A 197 17.70 24.70 12.66
C ARG A 197 18.74 24.14 13.63
N ALA A 198 18.79 22.81 13.82
CA ALA A 198 19.61 22.12 14.81
C ALA A 198 19.39 22.63 16.25
N ASP A 199 18.14 22.94 16.61
CA ASP A 199 17.74 23.44 17.93
C ASP A 199 17.58 22.27 18.91
N MET A 200 18.72 21.82 19.46
CA MET A 200 18.75 20.68 20.39
C MET A 200 18.05 21.00 21.71
N ALA A 201 18.08 22.25 22.17
CA ALA A 201 17.43 22.62 23.44
C ALA A 201 15.91 22.41 23.38
N THR A 202 15.29 22.75 22.24
CA THR A 202 13.86 22.49 22.01
C THR A 202 13.59 20.98 21.92
N ILE A 203 14.44 20.20 21.26
CA ILE A 203 14.28 18.73 21.17
C ILE A 203 14.34 18.09 22.56
N ASP A 204 15.31 18.49 23.39
CA ASP A 204 15.47 17.97 24.77
C ASP A 204 14.24 18.32 25.63
N ALA A 205 13.74 19.56 25.50
CA ALA A 205 12.51 19.98 26.20
C ALA A 205 11.28 19.14 25.76
N HIS A 206 11.15 18.84 24.48
CA HIS A 206 10.09 17.96 23.98
C HIS A 206 10.21 16.55 24.59
N LEU A 207 11.42 15.95 24.57
CA LEU A 207 11.66 14.62 25.14
C LEU A 207 11.39 14.55 26.65
N ALA A 208 11.61 15.64 27.38
CA ALA A 208 11.27 15.71 28.78
C ALA A 208 9.76 15.76 29.04
N ALA A 209 8.99 16.37 28.12
CA ALA A 209 7.58 16.61 28.29
C ALA A 209 6.67 15.47 27.80
N ILE A 210 7.08 14.73 26.77
CA ILE A 210 6.25 13.67 26.16
C ILE A 210 6.28 12.37 26.99
N PRO A 211 5.23 11.52 26.89
CA PRO A 211 5.20 10.21 27.54
C PRO A 211 6.40 9.35 27.17
N GLU A 212 6.90 8.56 28.11
CA GLU A 212 8.08 7.71 27.91
C GLU A 212 7.90 6.70 26.76
N SER A 213 6.71 6.14 26.62
CA SER A 213 6.34 5.22 25.53
C SER A 213 6.53 5.81 24.14
N GLU A 214 6.42 7.13 23.99
CA GLU A 214 6.49 7.84 22.71
C GLU A 214 7.88 8.36 22.33
N ARG A 215 8.82 8.36 23.29
CA ARG A 215 10.16 8.95 23.11
C ARG A 215 10.97 8.28 22.01
N SER A 216 10.91 6.95 21.90
CA SER A 216 11.66 6.21 20.87
C SER A 216 11.24 6.59 19.46
N THR A 217 9.94 6.70 19.22
CA THR A 217 9.36 7.13 17.92
C THR A 217 9.75 8.59 17.65
N TYR A 218 9.63 9.46 18.64
CA TYR A 218 10.01 10.87 18.50
C TYR A 218 11.49 11.02 18.12
N VAL A 219 12.40 10.31 18.79
CA VAL A 219 13.86 10.35 18.51
C VAL A 219 14.15 9.86 17.09
N ALA A 220 13.54 8.75 16.66
CA ALA A 220 13.74 8.22 15.32
C ALA A 220 13.31 9.23 14.24
N LEU A 221 12.17 9.88 14.42
CA LEU A 221 11.68 10.91 13.50
C LEU A 221 12.52 12.20 13.54
N ALA A 222 12.98 12.62 14.72
CA ALA A 222 13.86 13.77 14.86
C ALA A 222 15.19 13.54 14.12
N ASN A 223 15.78 12.35 14.24
CA ASN A 223 17.00 11.98 13.51
C ASN A 223 16.78 12.00 11.99
N ALA A 224 15.69 11.42 11.49
CA ALA A 224 15.36 11.50 10.07
C ALA A 224 15.16 12.96 9.59
N ALA A 225 14.58 13.83 10.42
CA ALA A 225 14.45 15.24 10.10
C ALA A 225 15.81 15.97 10.10
N PHE A 226 16.74 15.62 10.97
CA PHE A 226 18.13 16.14 10.92
C PHE A 226 18.84 15.72 9.64
N GLU A 227 18.72 14.47 9.22
CA GLU A 227 19.31 13.97 7.96
C GLU A 227 18.76 14.73 6.74
N LEU A 228 17.45 14.99 6.70
CA LEU A 228 16.83 15.82 5.65
C LEU A 228 17.36 17.24 5.66
N ALA A 229 17.54 17.86 6.83
CA ALA A 229 18.08 19.21 6.96
C ALA A 229 19.56 19.29 6.50
N GLU A 230 20.34 18.26 6.82
CA GLU A 230 21.75 18.18 6.38
C GLU A 230 21.85 17.99 4.87
N ALA A 231 21.07 17.05 4.31
CA ALA A 231 21.03 16.85 2.85
C ALA A 231 20.65 18.15 2.09
N ARG A 232 19.71 18.96 2.63
CA ARG A 232 19.36 20.27 2.08
C ARG A 232 20.55 21.23 2.11
N ARG A 233 21.29 21.28 3.24
CA ARG A 233 22.48 22.15 3.37
C ARG A 233 23.57 21.78 2.36
N LEU A 234 23.84 20.49 2.20
CA LEU A 234 24.83 20.00 1.24
C LEU A 234 24.43 20.29 -0.20
N ALA A 235 23.15 20.16 -0.56
CA ALA A 235 22.66 20.48 -1.90
C ALA A 235 22.66 22.00 -2.22
N SER A 236 22.74 22.86 -1.19
CA SER A 236 22.77 24.32 -1.32
C SER A 236 24.18 24.91 -1.18
N ALA A 237 25.19 24.09 -0.92
CA ALA A 237 26.58 24.50 -0.87
C ALA A 237 27.09 24.83 -2.30
N PRO A 238 27.83 25.93 -2.49
CA PRO A 238 28.28 26.37 -3.79
C PRO A 238 29.34 25.43 -4.42
#